data_f74fd388c4f4655a3e6e46ee26a593c1
#
_entry.id   f74fd388c4f4655a3e6e46ee26a593c1
#
_cell.length_a   1.000
_cell.length_b   1.000
_cell.length_c   1.000
_cell.angle_alpha   90.00
_cell.angle_beta   90.00
_cell.angle_gamma   90.00
#
_symmetry.space_group_name_H-M   'P 1'
#
loop_
_entity.id
_entity.type
_entity.pdbx_description
1 polymer ?
#
loop_
_entity_poly.entity_id
_entity_poly.type
_entity_poly.pdbx_seq_one_letter_code
_entity_poly.pdbx_strand_id
1 'polypeptide(L)'
;MSTREKILDTALTLFNDQGTAAVSTNHIAEAAGISPGNLYYHFRNKEEIIRALFQRLFDTWDNGLPFPHDHQPTLADLKTIIETNYQIIWQYRFAYRELVALLRQDAELRKNFLTVRQRGFNGFHELIHTFSDAGIIHLPDDPKAIHELQEIVWLISEFWLTNLEVNGRNVNKGEMQNGVKLMLRVLQPYLV
;
A
#
# COMPACT_ATOMS: atom_id res chain seq x y z
N MET A 1 -2.91 8.55 -22.89
CA MET A 1 -2.99 7.30 -22.10
C MET A 1 -2.88 6.13 -23.06
N SER A 2 -1.93 5.21 -22.86
CA SER A 2 -1.77 4.01 -23.70
C SER A 2 -2.89 3.00 -23.43
N THR A 3 -3.12 2.06 -24.38
CA THR A 3 -4.10 0.97 -24.17
C THR A 3 -3.73 0.12 -22.94
N ARG A 4 -2.44 -0.13 -22.73
CA ARG A 4 -1.95 -0.87 -21.57
C ARG A 4 -2.31 -0.17 -20.27
N GLU A 5 -2.14 1.15 -20.16
CA GLU A 5 -2.53 1.94 -19.00
C GLU A 5 -4.04 1.93 -18.79
N LYS A 6 -4.83 2.05 -19.87
CA LYS A 6 -6.28 1.97 -19.79
C LYS A 6 -6.76 0.62 -19.20
N ILE A 7 -6.14 -0.50 -19.63
CA ILE A 7 -6.42 -1.83 -19.06
C ILE A 7 -6.12 -1.86 -17.57
N LEU A 8 -4.97 -1.36 -17.14
CA LEU A 8 -4.58 -1.37 -15.73
C LEU A 8 -5.48 -0.49 -14.87
N ASP A 9 -5.87 0.71 -15.33
CA ASP A 9 -6.76 1.60 -14.59
C ASP A 9 -8.17 1.00 -14.45
N THR A 10 -8.66 0.38 -15.54
CA THR A 10 -9.94 -0.34 -15.52
C THR A 10 -9.90 -1.55 -14.58
N ALA A 11 -8.83 -2.36 -14.65
CA ALA A 11 -8.65 -3.50 -13.78
C ALA A 11 -8.54 -3.10 -12.31
N LEU A 12 -7.80 -2.04 -12.00
CA LEU A 12 -7.68 -1.49 -10.64
C LEU A 12 -9.04 -1.11 -10.07
N THR A 13 -9.87 -0.43 -10.87
CA THR A 13 -11.23 -0.05 -10.46
C THR A 13 -12.08 -1.28 -10.17
N LEU A 14 -12.12 -2.24 -11.11
CA LEU A 14 -12.92 -3.45 -10.97
C LEU A 14 -12.46 -4.31 -9.79
N PHE A 15 -11.15 -4.52 -9.62
CA PHE A 15 -10.62 -5.29 -8.50
C PHE A 15 -10.90 -4.62 -7.15
N ASN A 16 -10.78 -3.31 -7.08
CA ASN A 16 -11.10 -2.54 -5.88
C ASN A 16 -12.57 -2.67 -5.46
N ASP A 17 -13.48 -2.78 -6.43
CA ASP A 17 -14.94 -2.77 -6.18
C ASP A 17 -15.51 -4.17 -6.01
N GLN A 18 -15.01 -5.16 -6.75
CA GLN A 18 -15.59 -6.50 -6.84
C GLN A 18 -14.67 -7.62 -6.32
N GLY A 19 -13.38 -7.31 -6.09
CA GLY A 19 -12.37 -8.31 -5.78
C GLY A 19 -11.84 -9.02 -7.03
N THR A 20 -10.63 -9.61 -6.92
CA THR A 20 -9.97 -10.24 -8.07
C THR A 20 -10.66 -11.52 -8.52
N ALA A 21 -11.31 -12.25 -7.60
CA ALA A 21 -11.98 -13.52 -7.90
C ALA A 21 -13.19 -13.33 -8.82
N ALA A 22 -13.97 -12.25 -8.65
CA ALA A 22 -15.17 -11.97 -9.43
C ALA A 22 -14.90 -11.39 -10.83
N VAL A 23 -13.69 -10.85 -11.06
CA VAL A 23 -13.35 -10.14 -12.29
C VAL A 23 -12.53 -11.02 -13.24
N SER A 24 -13.03 -11.22 -14.46
CA SER A 24 -12.33 -11.90 -15.54
C SER A 24 -11.63 -10.92 -16.49
N THR A 25 -10.70 -11.41 -17.32
CA THR A 25 -10.09 -10.60 -18.41
C THR A 25 -11.13 -10.09 -19.40
N ASN A 26 -12.21 -10.83 -19.65
CA ASN A 26 -13.31 -10.38 -20.50
C ASN A 26 -14.07 -9.20 -19.88
N HIS A 27 -14.35 -9.24 -18.57
CA HIS A 27 -14.96 -8.09 -17.87
C HIS A 27 -14.06 -6.84 -17.96
N ILE A 28 -12.74 -7.02 -17.84
CA ILE A 28 -11.80 -5.90 -17.99
C ILE A 28 -11.80 -5.35 -19.41
N ALA A 29 -11.77 -6.23 -20.45
CA ALA A 29 -11.78 -5.82 -21.85
C ALA A 29 -13.07 -5.03 -22.19
N GLU A 30 -14.24 -5.56 -21.78
CA GLU A 30 -15.54 -4.92 -21.96
C GLU A 30 -15.59 -3.53 -21.30
N ALA A 31 -15.23 -3.45 -20.01
CA ALA A 31 -15.22 -2.19 -19.26
C ALA A 31 -14.19 -1.19 -19.81
N ALA A 32 -13.08 -1.67 -20.34
CA ALA A 32 -12.08 -0.84 -21.02
C ALA A 32 -12.51 -0.43 -22.45
N GLY A 33 -13.61 -0.97 -23.00
CA GLY A 33 -14.05 -0.70 -24.37
C GLY A 33 -13.05 -1.17 -25.44
N ILE A 34 -12.43 -2.35 -25.23
CA ILE A 34 -11.49 -2.98 -26.17
C ILE A 34 -11.90 -4.43 -26.44
N SER A 35 -11.43 -5.00 -27.54
CA SER A 35 -11.65 -6.43 -27.80
C SER A 35 -10.82 -7.30 -26.84
N PRO A 36 -11.29 -8.54 -26.50
CA PRO A 36 -10.48 -9.50 -25.74
C PRO A 36 -9.12 -9.78 -26.40
N GLY A 37 -9.06 -9.86 -27.73
CA GLY A 37 -7.81 -10.06 -28.47
C GLY A 37 -6.81 -8.91 -28.25
N ASN A 38 -7.29 -7.67 -28.16
CA ASN A 38 -6.45 -6.51 -27.85
C ASN A 38 -5.96 -6.55 -26.39
N LEU A 39 -6.78 -7.00 -25.44
CA LEU A 39 -6.32 -7.21 -24.06
C LEU A 39 -5.22 -8.27 -24.03
N TYR A 40 -5.42 -9.43 -24.69
CA TYR A 40 -4.45 -10.53 -24.71
C TYR A 40 -3.13 -10.17 -25.45
N TYR A 41 -3.15 -9.18 -26.32
CA TYR A 41 -1.92 -8.60 -26.88
C TYR A 41 -1.04 -7.94 -25.80
N HIS A 42 -1.65 -7.33 -24.79
CA HIS A 42 -0.93 -6.62 -23.71
C HIS A 42 -0.67 -7.49 -22.47
N PHE A 43 -1.57 -8.41 -22.13
CA PHE A 43 -1.50 -9.26 -20.95
C PHE A 43 -2.03 -10.66 -21.26
N ARG A 44 -1.21 -11.68 -21.06
CA ARG A 44 -1.55 -13.08 -21.39
C ARG A 44 -2.65 -13.65 -20.50
N ASN A 45 -2.76 -13.19 -19.27
CA ASN A 45 -3.72 -13.65 -18.26
C ASN A 45 -3.96 -12.59 -17.21
N LYS A 46 -4.88 -12.88 -16.28
CA LYS A 46 -5.25 -11.98 -15.16
C LYS A 46 -4.09 -11.79 -14.19
N GLU A 47 -3.29 -12.81 -13.96
CA GLU A 47 -2.14 -12.78 -13.06
C GLU A 47 -1.09 -11.76 -13.53
N GLU A 48 -0.85 -11.63 -14.83
CA GLU A 48 0.04 -10.58 -15.38
C GLU A 48 -0.51 -9.17 -15.12
N ILE A 49 -1.84 -8.98 -15.19
CA ILE A 49 -2.48 -7.70 -14.86
C ILE A 49 -2.30 -7.40 -13.35
N ILE A 50 -2.52 -8.39 -12.49
CA ILE A 50 -2.33 -8.26 -11.05
C ILE A 50 -0.87 -7.92 -10.73
N ARG A 51 0.10 -8.63 -11.30
CA ARG A 51 1.53 -8.32 -11.12
C ARG A 51 1.88 -6.91 -11.57
N ALA A 52 1.34 -6.46 -12.71
CA ALA A 52 1.56 -5.10 -13.20
C ALA A 52 0.96 -4.02 -12.28
N LEU A 53 -0.19 -4.29 -11.66
CA LEU A 53 -0.79 -3.40 -10.64
C LEU A 53 0.03 -3.38 -9.36
N PHE A 54 0.57 -4.51 -8.92
CA PHE A 54 1.51 -4.55 -7.79
C PHE A 54 2.80 -3.79 -8.11
N GLN A 55 3.32 -3.89 -9.34
CA GLN A 55 4.49 -3.08 -9.72
C GLN A 55 4.18 -1.58 -9.64
N ARG A 56 3.02 -1.13 -10.12
CA ARG A 56 2.59 0.26 -9.95
C ARG A 56 2.45 0.67 -8.47
N LEU A 57 1.96 -0.21 -7.62
CA LEU A 57 1.91 0.01 -6.17
C LEU A 57 3.32 0.17 -5.59
N PHE A 58 4.26 -0.68 -5.99
CA PHE A 58 5.67 -0.61 -5.56
C PHE A 58 6.31 0.71 -6.01
N ASP A 59 6.12 1.08 -7.28
CA ASP A 59 6.62 2.35 -7.82
C ASP A 59 5.99 3.56 -7.09
N THR A 60 4.73 3.43 -6.66
CA THR A 60 4.04 4.46 -5.88
C THR A 60 4.63 4.59 -4.48
N TRP A 61 5.01 3.50 -3.82
CA TRP A 61 5.71 3.58 -2.54
C TRP A 61 7.10 4.19 -2.68
N ASP A 62 7.85 3.76 -3.69
CA ASP A 62 9.23 4.22 -3.91
C ASP A 62 9.31 5.72 -4.23
N ASN A 63 8.29 6.28 -4.90
CA ASN A 63 8.30 7.65 -5.41
C ASN A 63 7.22 8.56 -4.80
N GLY A 64 6.26 8.00 -4.09
CA GLY A 64 5.04 8.71 -3.69
C GLY A 64 5.01 9.21 -2.24
N LEU A 65 5.91 8.73 -1.38
CA LEU A 65 5.96 9.21 -0.01
C LEU A 65 6.72 10.54 0.05
N PRO A 66 6.09 11.62 0.55
CA PRO A 66 6.67 12.95 0.57
C PRO A 66 7.71 13.05 1.70
N PHE A 67 8.96 12.68 1.39
CA PHE A 67 10.05 12.83 2.33
C PHE A 67 10.60 14.27 2.25
N PRO A 68 10.81 14.95 3.39
CA PRO A 68 11.36 16.30 3.40
C PRO A 68 12.87 16.28 3.07
N HIS A 69 13.21 16.57 1.82
CA HIS A 69 14.61 16.65 1.38
C HIS A 69 15.20 18.06 1.54
N ASP A 70 14.35 19.11 1.50
CA ASP A 70 14.76 20.50 1.38
C ASP A 70 14.67 21.29 2.70
N HIS A 71 14.19 20.66 3.77
CA HIS A 71 14.04 21.28 5.09
C HIS A 71 14.16 20.24 6.21
N GLN A 72 14.33 20.75 7.44
CA GLN A 72 14.34 19.91 8.62
C GLN A 72 12.97 19.28 8.85
N PRO A 73 12.85 17.96 9.07
CA PRO A 73 11.57 17.27 9.30
C PRO A 73 10.77 17.92 10.43
N THR A 74 9.45 17.94 10.26
CA THR A 74 8.48 18.45 11.23
C THR A 74 7.42 17.41 11.56
N LEU A 75 6.67 17.63 12.64
CA LEU A 75 5.49 16.78 12.96
C LEU A 75 4.44 16.79 11.84
N ALA A 76 4.32 17.91 11.10
CA ALA A 76 3.40 18.00 9.96
C ALA A 76 3.84 17.07 8.80
N ASP A 77 5.14 16.92 8.57
CA ASP A 77 5.68 16.01 7.56
C ASP A 77 5.40 14.56 7.94
N LEU A 78 5.63 14.18 9.20
CA LEU A 78 5.31 12.83 9.70
C LEU A 78 3.83 12.50 9.47
N LYS A 79 2.93 13.44 9.80
CA LYS A 79 1.50 13.28 9.58
C LYS A 79 1.18 13.15 8.08
N THR A 80 1.78 13.96 7.24
CA THR A 80 1.59 13.92 5.77
C THR A 80 2.06 12.58 5.19
N ILE A 81 3.18 12.04 5.65
CA ILE A 81 3.66 10.71 5.23
C ILE A 81 2.65 9.62 5.60
N ILE A 82 2.12 9.63 6.83
CA ILE A 82 1.11 8.68 7.27
C ILE A 82 -0.17 8.81 6.42
N GLU A 83 -0.68 10.02 6.23
CA GLU A 83 -1.87 10.29 5.41
C GLU A 83 -1.68 9.81 3.98
N THR A 84 -0.52 10.08 3.37
CA THR A 84 -0.18 9.64 2.01
C THR A 84 -0.13 8.11 1.92
N ASN A 85 0.46 7.43 2.91
CA ASN A 85 0.46 5.96 2.94
C ASN A 85 -0.97 5.40 2.97
N TYR A 86 -1.87 5.96 3.78
CA TYR A 86 -3.27 5.54 3.82
C TYR A 86 -4.04 5.88 2.53
N GLN A 87 -3.66 6.93 1.80
CA GLN A 87 -4.19 7.20 0.45
C GLN A 87 -3.74 6.14 -0.56
N ILE A 88 -2.48 5.70 -0.51
CA ILE A 88 -1.96 4.61 -1.33
C ILE A 88 -2.70 3.30 -1.01
N ILE A 89 -2.88 2.97 0.27
CA ILE A 89 -3.67 1.81 0.70
C ILE A 89 -5.09 1.87 0.12
N TRP A 90 -5.74 3.02 0.16
CA TRP A 90 -7.06 3.21 -0.42
C TRP A 90 -7.08 3.02 -1.93
N GLN A 91 -6.11 3.58 -2.64
CA GLN A 91 -5.99 3.48 -4.09
C GLN A 91 -5.83 2.04 -4.56
N TYR A 92 -5.07 1.23 -3.84
CA TYR A 92 -4.79 -0.17 -4.16
C TYR A 92 -5.44 -1.15 -3.17
N ARG A 93 -6.66 -0.81 -2.66
CA ARG A 93 -7.30 -1.55 -1.57
C ARG A 93 -7.54 -3.04 -1.86
N PHE A 94 -7.69 -3.45 -3.12
CA PHE A 94 -7.78 -4.86 -3.50
C PHE A 94 -6.54 -5.65 -3.07
N ALA A 95 -5.35 -5.05 -3.26
CA ALA A 95 -4.08 -5.70 -2.94
C ALA A 95 -3.94 -5.96 -1.44
N TYR A 96 -4.38 -5.02 -0.58
CA TYR A 96 -4.34 -5.19 0.88
C TYR A 96 -5.42 -6.14 1.41
N ARG A 97 -6.60 -6.15 0.81
CA ARG A 97 -7.71 -7.03 1.19
C ARG A 97 -7.43 -8.49 0.85
N GLU A 98 -6.78 -8.75 -0.27
CA GLU A 98 -6.55 -10.09 -0.81
C GLU A 98 -5.07 -10.52 -0.73
N LEU A 99 -4.21 -9.76 -0.03
CA LEU A 99 -2.76 -9.89 -0.04
C LEU A 99 -2.29 -11.34 0.15
N VAL A 100 -2.72 -11.97 1.22
CA VAL A 100 -2.27 -13.33 1.57
C VAL A 100 -2.68 -14.36 0.50
N ALA A 101 -3.90 -14.24 -0.05
CA ALA A 101 -4.39 -15.12 -1.09
C ALA A 101 -3.59 -14.97 -2.38
N LEU A 102 -3.37 -13.71 -2.82
CA LEU A 102 -2.61 -13.40 -4.03
C LEU A 102 -1.16 -13.87 -3.95
N LEU A 103 -0.49 -13.64 -2.80
CA LEU A 103 0.88 -14.11 -2.60
C LEU A 103 1.01 -15.63 -2.51
N ARG A 104 -0.04 -16.34 -2.08
CA ARG A 104 -0.05 -17.81 -2.09
C ARG A 104 -0.25 -18.41 -3.47
N GLN A 105 -1.01 -17.71 -4.32
CA GLN A 105 -1.33 -18.19 -5.68
C GLN A 105 -0.23 -17.90 -6.70
N ASP A 106 0.59 -16.86 -6.49
CA ASP A 106 1.59 -16.40 -7.44
C ASP A 106 2.98 -16.30 -6.78
N ALA A 107 3.85 -17.27 -7.09
CA ALA A 107 5.20 -17.35 -6.53
C ALA A 107 6.11 -16.19 -7.00
N GLU A 108 5.92 -15.70 -8.24
CA GLU A 108 6.67 -14.57 -8.79
C GLU A 108 6.26 -13.28 -8.07
N LEU A 109 4.96 -13.04 -7.92
CA LEU A 109 4.43 -11.91 -7.16
C LEU A 109 4.96 -11.94 -5.72
N ARG A 110 4.92 -13.11 -5.06
CA ARG A 110 5.42 -13.29 -3.70
C ARG A 110 6.89 -12.92 -3.58
N LYS A 111 7.73 -13.40 -4.50
CA LYS A 111 9.17 -13.09 -4.50
C LYS A 111 9.41 -11.58 -4.59
N ASN A 112 8.75 -10.91 -5.55
CA ASN A 112 8.89 -9.47 -5.76
C ASN A 112 8.39 -8.68 -4.55
N PHE A 113 7.22 -9.06 -4.01
CA PHE A 113 6.64 -8.43 -2.82
C PHE A 113 7.60 -8.50 -1.61
N LEU A 114 8.17 -9.67 -1.32
CA LEU A 114 9.11 -9.83 -0.20
C LEU A 114 10.37 -8.98 -0.36
N THR A 115 10.87 -8.84 -1.59
CA THR A 115 12.03 -7.96 -1.89
C THR A 115 11.68 -6.50 -1.62
N VAL A 116 10.54 -6.03 -2.11
CA VAL A 116 10.07 -4.65 -1.90
C VAL A 116 9.78 -4.39 -0.43
N ARG A 117 9.13 -5.34 0.26
CA ARG A 117 8.85 -5.26 1.68
C ARG A 117 10.12 -5.09 2.51
N GLN A 118 11.17 -5.88 2.23
CA GLN A 118 12.45 -5.76 2.95
C GLN A 118 13.10 -4.39 2.73
N ARG A 119 13.06 -3.88 1.48
CA ARG A 119 13.56 -2.54 1.17
C ARG A 119 12.76 -1.46 1.91
N GLY A 120 11.42 -1.57 1.91
CA GLY A 120 10.56 -0.65 2.63
C GLY A 120 10.80 -0.67 4.14
N PHE A 121 11.10 -1.84 4.71
CA PHE A 121 11.46 -1.99 6.13
C PHE A 121 12.75 -1.21 6.46
N ASN A 122 13.77 -1.31 5.61
CA ASN A 122 15.01 -0.57 5.78
C ASN A 122 14.78 0.95 5.62
N GLY A 123 14.02 1.37 4.59
CA GLY A 123 13.69 2.78 4.39
C GLY A 123 12.88 3.39 5.54
N PHE A 124 11.97 2.61 6.15
CA PHE A 124 11.25 3.06 7.33
C PHE A 124 12.18 3.25 8.54
N HIS A 125 13.16 2.37 8.71
CA HIS A 125 14.17 2.51 9.76
C HIS A 125 14.95 3.83 9.61
N GLU A 126 15.42 4.13 8.41
CA GLU A 126 16.09 5.41 8.09
C GLU A 126 15.17 6.61 8.35
N LEU A 127 13.90 6.49 7.96
CA LEU A 127 12.89 7.54 8.17
C LEU A 127 12.71 7.89 9.64
N ILE A 128 12.49 6.90 10.52
CA ILE A 128 12.26 7.17 11.95
C ILE A 128 13.49 7.77 12.62
N HIS A 129 14.69 7.37 12.22
CA HIS A 129 15.94 7.98 12.71
C HIS A 129 16.06 9.44 12.28
N THR A 130 15.72 9.77 11.04
CA THR A 130 15.70 11.15 10.55
C THR A 130 14.75 12.04 11.38
N PHE A 131 13.57 11.55 11.72
CA PHE A 131 12.64 12.27 12.62
C PHE A 131 13.14 12.33 14.06
N SER A 132 13.89 11.33 14.51
CA SER A 132 14.52 11.33 15.85
C SER A 132 15.65 12.36 15.94
N ASP A 133 16.52 12.41 14.92
CA ASP A 133 17.62 13.37 14.85
C ASP A 133 17.12 14.82 14.75
N ALA A 134 15.93 15.01 14.16
CA ALA A 134 15.25 16.31 14.12
C ALA A 134 14.53 16.67 15.44
N GLY A 135 14.54 15.78 16.45
CA GLY A 135 13.89 15.99 17.75
C GLY A 135 12.35 15.91 17.72
N ILE A 136 11.76 15.29 16.68
CA ILE A 136 10.32 15.11 16.55
C ILE A 136 9.85 13.84 17.24
N ILE A 137 10.69 12.79 17.21
CA ILE A 137 10.42 11.48 17.82
C ILE A 137 11.53 11.19 18.81
N HIS A 138 11.16 10.71 19.99
CA HIS A 138 12.09 10.12 20.93
C HIS A 138 12.03 8.60 20.82
N LEU A 139 13.06 8.01 20.20
CA LEU A 139 13.14 6.55 20.05
C LEU A 139 13.57 5.89 21.37
N PRO A 140 13.08 4.67 21.65
CA PRO A 140 13.59 3.87 22.76
C PRO A 140 15.10 3.61 22.61
N ASP A 141 15.80 3.53 23.72
CA ASP A 141 17.23 3.17 23.74
C ASP A 141 17.48 1.69 23.33
N ASP A 142 16.46 0.85 23.52
CA ASP A 142 16.51 -0.57 23.14
C ASP A 142 16.21 -0.78 21.65
N PRO A 143 17.20 -1.24 20.85
CA PRO A 143 16.97 -1.53 19.42
C PRO A 143 15.85 -2.53 19.16
N LYS A 144 15.58 -3.44 20.12
CA LYS A 144 14.47 -4.39 20.00
C LYS A 144 13.12 -3.67 20.06
N ALA A 145 12.97 -2.71 20.95
CA ALA A 145 11.74 -1.90 21.07
C ALA A 145 11.49 -1.06 19.79
N ILE A 146 12.57 -0.55 19.15
CA ILE A 146 12.45 0.14 17.85
C ILE A 146 11.93 -0.82 16.79
N HIS A 147 12.48 -2.03 16.71
CA HIS A 147 12.03 -3.05 15.76
C HIS A 147 10.57 -3.46 16.01
N GLU A 148 10.17 -3.66 17.26
CA GLU A 148 8.79 -3.98 17.64
C GLU A 148 7.83 -2.84 17.28
N LEU A 149 8.21 -1.57 17.49
CA LEU A 149 7.42 -0.41 17.04
C LEU A 149 7.23 -0.42 15.52
N GLN A 150 8.29 -0.69 14.78
CA GLN A 150 8.25 -0.81 13.33
C GLN A 150 7.30 -1.93 12.87
N GLU A 151 7.34 -3.11 13.50
CA GLU A 151 6.39 -4.20 13.22
C GLU A 151 4.94 -3.79 13.51
N ILE A 152 4.67 -3.12 14.62
CA ILE A 152 3.33 -2.63 14.98
C ILE A 152 2.79 -1.67 13.91
N VAL A 153 3.60 -0.69 13.51
CA VAL A 153 3.24 0.29 12.48
C VAL A 153 2.90 -0.40 11.16
N TRP A 154 3.68 -1.41 10.79
CA TRP A 154 3.45 -2.19 9.57
C TRP A 154 2.21 -3.05 9.65
N LEU A 155 2.00 -3.80 10.74
CA LEU A 155 0.79 -4.60 10.95
C LEU A 155 -0.48 -3.75 10.86
N ILE A 156 -0.48 -2.56 11.48
CA ILE A 156 -1.64 -1.66 11.43
C ILE A 156 -1.90 -1.19 10.00
N SER A 157 -0.88 -0.74 9.27
CA SER A 157 -1.04 -0.26 7.90
C SER A 157 -1.51 -1.37 6.96
N GLU A 158 -0.85 -2.52 7.01
CA GLU A 158 -1.04 -3.62 6.05
C GLU A 158 -2.38 -4.34 6.25
N PHE A 159 -2.82 -4.50 7.49
CA PHE A 159 -4.04 -5.27 7.81
C PHE A 159 -5.22 -4.40 8.25
N TRP A 160 -5.14 -3.07 8.14
CA TRP A 160 -6.23 -2.17 8.51
C TRP A 160 -7.53 -2.49 7.77
N LEU A 161 -7.47 -2.66 6.45
CA LEU A 161 -8.65 -2.96 5.63
C LEU A 161 -9.25 -4.33 5.98
N THR A 162 -8.41 -5.34 6.15
CA THR A 162 -8.84 -6.68 6.56
C THR A 162 -9.50 -6.63 7.95
N ASN A 163 -8.95 -5.86 8.89
CA ASN A 163 -9.56 -5.66 10.20
C ASN A 163 -10.94 -5.01 10.13
N LEU A 164 -11.16 -4.04 9.23
CA LEU A 164 -12.49 -3.45 9.03
C LEU A 164 -13.49 -4.50 8.58
N GLU A 165 -13.14 -5.30 7.57
CA GLU A 165 -14.02 -6.32 7.01
C GLU A 165 -14.36 -7.44 8.00
N VAL A 166 -13.37 -7.95 8.73
CA VAL A 166 -13.57 -8.99 9.77
C VAL A 166 -14.50 -8.52 10.87
N ASN A 167 -14.50 -7.21 11.17
CA ASN A 167 -15.40 -6.60 12.16
C ASN A 167 -16.73 -6.12 11.56
N GLY A 168 -17.05 -6.47 10.31
CA GLY A 168 -18.28 -6.07 9.64
C GLY A 168 -18.42 -4.55 9.39
N ARG A 169 -17.30 -3.82 9.41
CA ARG A 169 -17.28 -2.38 9.14
C ARG A 169 -17.15 -2.11 7.65
N ASN A 170 -17.81 -1.06 7.17
CA ASN A 170 -17.72 -0.66 5.77
C ASN A 170 -16.35 -0.07 5.45
N VAL A 171 -15.71 -0.57 4.40
CA VAL A 171 -14.46 0.00 3.87
C VAL A 171 -14.78 1.28 3.11
N ASN A 172 -14.44 2.44 3.68
CA ASN A 172 -14.68 3.75 3.09
C ASN A 172 -13.59 4.76 3.50
N LYS A 173 -13.59 5.94 2.86
CA LYS A 173 -12.59 6.98 3.12
C LYS A 173 -12.60 7.48 4.57
N GLY A 174 -13.73 7.50 5.26
CA GLY A 174 -13.82 7.87 6.66
C GLY A 174 -13.06 6.89 7.56
N GLU A 175 -13.14 5.60 7.26
CA GLU A 175 -12.39 4.57 7.97
C GLU A 175 -10.88 4.64 7.71
N MET A 176 -10.47 5.10 6.52
CA MET A 176 -9.05 5.37 6.27
C MET A 176 -8.52 6.48 7.18
N GLN A 177 -9.30 7.54 7.42
CA GLN A 177 -8.95 8.59 8.39
C GLN A 177 -8.89 8.06 9.84
N ASN A 178 -9.72 7.08 10.18
CA ASN A 178 -9.63 6.42 11.49
C ASN A 178 -8.34 5.59 11.62
N GLY A 179 -7.89 4.96 10.54
CA GLY A 179 -6.58 4.29 10.47
C GLY A 179 -5.42 5.26 10.70
N VAL A 180 -5.43 6.42 10.05
CA VAL A 180 -4.45 7.50 10.28
C VAL A 180 -4.44 7.92 11.76
N LYS A 181 -5.61 8.16 12.37
CA LYS A 181 -5.72 8.52 13.80
C LYS A 181 -5.17 7.44 14.72
N LEU A 182 -5.43 6.16 14.40
CA LEU A 182 -4.90 5.04 15.16
C LEU A 182 -3.38 4.99 15.08
N MET A 183 -2.81 5.18 13.89
CA MET A 183 -1.37 5.23 13.68
C MET A 183 -0.72 6.34 14.50
N LEU A 184 -1.28 7.55 14.43
CA LEU A 184 -0.80 8.69 15.24
C LEU A 184 -0.93 8.42 16.76
N ARG A 185 -1.95 7.68 17.19
CA ARG A 185 -2.11 7.29 18.59
C ARG A 185 -1.01 6.33 19.03
N VAL A 186 -0.61 5.39 18.19
CA VAL A 186 0.50 4.45 18.49
C VAL A 186 1.83 5.19 18.58
N LEU A 187 2.03 6.20 17.75
CA LEU A 187 3.26 7.01 17.77
C LEU A 187 3.27 8.08 18.86
N GLN A 188 2.11 8.44 19.43
CA GLN A 188 1.98 9.51 20.41
C GLN A 188 2.94 9.41 21.62
N PRO A 189 3.22 8.24 22.24
CA PRO A 189 4.17 8.11 23.33
C PRO A 189 5.62 8.48 22.97
N TYR A 190 5.93 8.47 21.69
CA TYR A 190 7.26 8.74 21.13
C TYR A 190 7.40 10.17 20.58
N LEU A 191 6.33 10.95 20.52
CA LEU A 191 6.38 12.34 20.05
C LEU A 191 6.90 13.27 21.16
N VAL A 192 7.75 14.22 20.76
CA VAL A 192 8.34 15.25 21.66
C VAL A 192 7.43 16.47 21.75
#